data_35f3ee3a38a8f0c42cb1458dcdc5a536
#
_entry.id   35f3ee3a38a8f0c42cb1458dcdc5a536
#
_cell.length_a   1.000
_cell.length_b   1.000
_cell.length_c   1.000
_cell.angle_alpha   90.00
_cell.angle_beta   90.00
_cell.angle_gamma   90.00
#
_symmetry.space_group_name_H-M   'P 1'
#
loop_
_entity.id
_entity.type
_entity.pdbx_description
1 polymer ?
#
loop_
_entity_poly.entity_id
_entity_poly.type
_entity_poly.pdbx_seq_one_letter_code
_entity_poly.pdbx_strand_id
1 'polypeptide(L)'
;MDQNNIKKIALITGASSGIGEATAKLLSERFYLILCGRRYEKLKALSDLLSKETKIKLLDFDISNKSEVTNSLKKLPKKWKNIDVLINNAGNAHGFDFIHEGNDDDWDKMIDINVKGLLYVSKEIIKNMVKNKNGHIINIGSIAGKEVYPKGNVYCASKFAVDAISQGMRIDLNNYNIKVSQINPGLVKTEFSLVRFKNDSERAKTVYDGMNPLIAKDVAEIINYVINSPENVNISDITILPKAQASSTVVKRVN
;
A
#
# COMPACT_ATOMS: atom_id res chain seq x y z
N MET A 1 11.76 30.95 -19.43
CA MET A 1 12.14 31.13 -18.02
C MET A 1 11.41 30.04 -17.24
N ASP A 2 12.14 29.01 -16.84
CA ASP A 2 11.56 27.82 -16.17
C ASP A 2 10.96 28.23 -14.82
N GLN A 3 9.64 28.19 -14.73
CA GLN A 3 8.99 28.17 -13.44
C GLN A 3 9.51 26.93 -12.72
N ASN A 4 10.18 27.13 -11.60
CA ASN A 4 10.70 26.11 -10.71
C ASN A 4 9.72 24.94 -10.60
N ASN A 5 9.98 23.86 -11.30
CA ASN A 5 9.14 22.67 -11.31
C ASN A 5 9.42 21.91 -9.99
N ILE A 6 8.83 22.41 -8.90
CA ILE A 6 8.95 21.77 -7.59
C ILE A 6 8.22 20.43 -7.72
N LYS A 7 8.99 19.32 -7.65
CA LYS A 7 8.41 17.97 -7.67
C LYS A 7 7.31 17.86 -6.60
N LYS A 8 6.20 17.22 -6.95
CA LYS A 8 5.14 16.83 -6.02
C LYS A 8 5.67 15.86 -4.96
N ILE A 9 5.00 15.76 -3.83
CA ILE A 9 5.40 14.88 -2.72
C ILE A 9 4.51 13.65 -2.68
N ALA A 10 5.12 12.46 -2.69
CA ALA A 10 4.45 11.19 -2.47
C ALA A 10 4.87 10.58 -1.12
N LEU A 11 3.89 10.18 -0.30
CA LEU A 11 4.10 9.41 0.92
C LEU A 11 3.74 7.95 0.66
N ILE A 12 4.65 7.04 0.98
CA ILE A 12 4.48 5.61 0.77
C ILE A 12 4.64 4.88 2.11
N THR A 13 3.57 4.23 2.57
CA THR A 13 3.65 3.36 3.74
C THR A 13 4.12 1.95 3.34
N GLY A 14 4.85 1.26 4.24
CA GLY A 14 5.42 -0.05 3.92
C GLY A 14 6.49 0.00 2.83
N ALA A 15 7.23 1.11 2.71
CA ALA A 15 8.22 1.33 1.66
C ALA A 15 9.50 0.48 1.78
N SER A 16 9.69 -0.24 2.87
CA SER A 16 10.93 -1.00 3.15
C SER A 16 11.06 -2.33 2.38
N SER A 17 10.09 -2.72 1.58
CA SER A 17 10.12 -3.94 0.75
C SER A 17 8.97 -4.02 -0.25
N GLY A 18 9.03 -4.99 -1.14
CA GLY A 18 7.95 -5.40 -2.02
C GLY A 18 7.36 -4.26 -2.87
N ILE A 19 6.04 -4.17 -2.90
CA ILE A 19 5.32 -3.19 -3.73
C ILE A 19 5.70 -1.76 -3.34
N GLY A 20 5.82 -1.45 -2.05
CA GLY A 20 6.18 -0.10 -1.58
C GLY A 20 7.59 0.32 -2.02
N GLU A 21 8.57 -0.57 -1.93
CA GLU A 21 9.94 -0.34 -2.41
C GLU A 21 9.97 -0.14 -3.93
N ALA A 22 9.29 -1.02 -4.69
CA ALA A 22 9.23 -0.91 -6.15
C ALA A 22 8.54 0.39 -6.58
N THR A 23 7.48 0.80 -5.87
CA THR A 23 6.79 2.07 -6.10
C THR A 23 7.71 3.27 -5.81
N ALA A 24 8.46 3.23 -4.71
CA ALA A 24 9.42 4.30 -4.39
C ALA A 24 10.49 4.46 -5.48
N LYS A 25 11.04 3.33 -5.98
CA LYS A 25 12.00 3.34 -7.10
C LYS A 25 11.42 3.95 -8.36
N LEU A 26 10.20 3.60 -8.70
CA LEU A 26 9.56 4.11 -9.93
C LEU A 26 9.17 5.59 -9.83
N LEU A 27 8.76 6.05 -8.64
CA LEU A 27 8.32 7.44 -8.46
C LEU A 27 9.47 8.41 -8.17
N SER A 28 10.69 7.95 -7.87
CA SER A 28 11.83 8.80 -7.50
C SER A 28 12.19 9.85 -8.57
N GLU A 29 12.04 9.54 -9.84
CA GLU A 29 12.34 10.46 -10.92
C GLU A 29 11.44 11.72 -10.91
N ARG A 30 10.21 11.59 -10.39
CA ARG A 30 9.15 12.61 -10.54
C ARG A 30 8.63 13.20 -9.24
N PHE A 31 8.86 12.53 -8.11
CA PHE A 31 8.36 12.93 -6.81
C PHE A 31 9.48 13.11 -5.79
N TYR A 32 9.30 14.02 -4.84
CA TYR A 32 9.95 13.95 -3.54
C TYR A 32 9.25 12.88 -2.73
N LEU A 33 9.98 12.06 -2.00
CA LEU A 33 9.44 10.88 -1.35
C LEU A 33 9.46 10.98 0.17
N ILE A 34 8.36 10.60 0.81
CA ILE A 34 8.33 10.28 2.24
C ILE A 34 8.16 8.77 2.34
N LEU A 35 9.18 8.09 2.82
CA LEU A 35 9.20 6.63 2.94
C LEU A 35 8.93 6.24 4.38
N CYS A 36 7.82 5.50 4.61
CA CYS A 36 7.39 5.08 5.94
C CYS A 36 7.49 3.58 6.12
N GLY A 37 7.94 3.13 7.30
CA GLY A 37 8.00 1.71 7.66
C GLY A 37 8.72 1.51 8.98
N ARG A 38 8.68 0.28 9.51
CA ARG A 38 9.29 -0.07 10.82
C ARG A 38 10.77 -0.39 10.73
N ARG A 39 11.25 -0.77 9.54
CA ARG A 39 12.62 -1.26 9.31
C ARG A 39 13.50 -0.12 8.81
N TYR A 40 13.99 0.70 9.74
CA TYR A 40 14.77 1.91 9.44
C TYR A 40 15.96 1.64 8.52
N GLU A 41 16.75 0.58 8.77
CA GLU A 41 17.93 0.29 7.93
C GLU A 41 17.58 -0.04 6.48
N LYS A 42 16.45 -0.73 6.24
CA LYS A 42 15.96 -0.95 4.87
C LYS A 42 15.47 0.35 4.21
N LEU A 43 14.79 1.21 4.96
CA LEU A 43 14.39 2.54 4.46
C LEU A 43 15.60 3.40 4.13
N LYS A 44 16.64 3.36 4.98
CA LYS A 44 17.89 4.10 4.77
C LYS A 44 18.62 3.61 3.53
N ALA A 45 18.80 2.30 3.37
CA ALA A 45 19.43 1.72 2.18
C ALA A 45 18.68 2.12 0.90
N LEU A 46 17.34 2.09 0.91
CA LEU A 46 16.54 2.54 -0.21
C LEU A 46 16.70 4.05 -0.47
N SER A 47 16.74 4.84 0.58
CA SER A 47 16.98 6.29 0.48
C SER A 47 18.34 6.61 -0.11
N ASP A 48 19.39 5.93 0.34
CA ASP A 48 20.76 6.11 -0.17
C ASP A 48 20.83 5.76 -1.65
N LEU A 49 20.16 4.69 -2.08
CA LEU A 49 20.07 4.29 -3.49
C LEU A 49 19.41 5.38 -4.35
N LEU A 50 18.33 6.01 -3.86
CA LEU A 50 17.51 6.95 -4.62
C LEU A 50 17.90 8.43 -4.42
N SER A 51 18.85 8.72 -3.53
CA SER A 51 19.23 10.09 -3.13
C SER A 51 19.76 10.96 -4.27
N LYS A 52 20.30 10.33 -5.33
CA LYS A 52 20.77 11.03 -6.53
C LYS A 52 19.63 11.54 -7.41
N GLU A 53 18.46 10.93 -7.33
CA GLU A 53 17.31 11.22 -8.19
C GLU A 53 16.33 12.19 -7.53
N THR A 54 16.18 12.09 -6.18
CA THR A 54 15.14 12.84 -5.47
C THR A 54 15.48 13.12 -4.01
N LYS A 55 14.76 14.10 -3.43
CA LYS A 55 14.81 14.36 -1.99
C LYS A 55 13.92 13.36 -1.27
N ILE A 56 14.45 12.77 -0.19
CA ILE A 56 13.74 11.76 0.58
C ILE A 56 13.66 12.15 2.05
N LYS A 57 12.52 11.88 2.66
CA LYS A 57 12.31 11.95 4.10
C LYS A 57 11.94 10.56 4.60
N LEU A 58 12.65 10.07 5.60
CA LEU A 58 12.34 8.80 6.26
C LEU A 58 11.48 9.03 7.49
N LEU A 59 10.50 8.17 7.68
CA LEU A 59 9.68 8.10 8.87
C LEU A 59 9.59 6.64 9.33
N ASP A 60 10.22 6.35 10.45
CA ASP A 60 10.18 5.04 11.10
C ASP A 60 9.10 5.02 12.18
N PHE A 61 8.02 4.36 11.90
CA PHE A 61 6.94 4.13 12.84
C PHE A 61 6.12 2.88 12.48
N ASP A 62 5.42 2.34 13.47
CA ASP A 62 4.41 1.31 13.25
C ASP A 62 3.06 1.99 12.96
N ILE A 63 2.47 1.69 11.80
CA ILE A 63 1.18 2.29 11.43
C ILE A 63 0.03 1.82 12.32
N SER A 64 0.15 0.69 13.01
CA SER A 64 -0.83 0.22 13.99
C SER A 64 -0.82 1.05 15.27
N ASN A 65 0.28 1.77 15.55
CA ASN A 65 0.38 2.67 16.69
C ASN A 65 -0.07 4.09 16.32
N LYS A 66 -1.30 4.43 16.70
CA LYS A 66 -1.90 5.76 16.44
C LYS A 66 -1.03 6.93 16.91
N SER A 67 -0.40 6.79 18.09
CA SER A 67 0.43 7.87 18.66
C SER A 67 1.70 8.08 17.85
N GLU A 68 2.38 7.01 17.45
CA GLU A 68 3.56 7.10 16.58
C GLU A 68 3.23 7.75 15.25
N VAL A 69 2.16 7.31 14.57
CA VAL A 69 1.68 7.90 13.31
C VAL A 69 1.46 9.40 13.46
N THR A 70 0.64 9.79 14.46
CA THR A 70 0.29 11.19 14.68
C THR A 70 1.51 12.05 14.97
N ASN A 71 2.40 11.58 15.85
CA ASN A 71 3.59 12.33 16.25
C ASN A 71 4.59 12.47 15.09
N SER A 72 4.83 11.41 14.34
CA SER A 72 5.77 11.42 13.21
C SER A 72 5.29 12.36 12.10
N LEU A 73 4.01 12.30 11.73
CA LEU A 73 3.45 13.16 10.69
C LEU A 73 3.36 14.63 11.12
N LYS A 74 3.01 14.91 12.38
CA LYS A 74 3.01 16.29 12.92
C LYS A 74 4.41 16.94 12.94
N LYS A 75 5.45 16.15 13.22
CA LYS A 75 6.84 16.61 13.25
C LYS A 75 7.45 16.85 11.88
N LEU A 76 6.77 16.53 10.78
CA LEU A 76 7.25 16.81 9.43
C LEU A 76 7.55 18.32 9.28
N PRO A 77 8.72 18.70 8.73
CA PRO A 77 9.01 20.07 8.39
C PRO A 77 7.96 20.65 7.42
N LYS A 78 7.68 21.95 7.50
CA LYS A 78 6.64 22.64 6.71
C LYS A 78 6.69 22.29 5.22
N LYS A 79 7.89 22.19 4.64
CA LYS A 79 8.11 21.85 3.22
C LYS A 79 7.69 20.43 2.82
N TRP A 80 7.49 19.53 3.81
CA TRP A 80 7.08 18.14 3.61
C TRP A 80 5.61 17.89 3.96
N LYS A 81 4.88 18.89 4.45
CA LYS A 81 3.49 18.72 4.90
C LYS A 81 2.45 18.71 3.78
N ASN A 82 2.79 19.32 2.63
CA ASN A 82 1.88 19.33 1.48
C ASN A 82 2.10 18.08 0.63
N ILE A 83 1.51 16.98 1.06
CA ILE A 83 1.61 15.69 0.39
C ILE A 83 0.55 15.63 -0.70
N ASP A 84 0.99 15.44 -1.95
CA ASP A 84 0.12 15.39 -3.13
C ASP A 84 -0.43 13.99 -3.37
N VAL A 85 0.37 12.95 -3.06
CA VAL A 85 -0.01 11.55 -3.25
C VAL A 85 0.24 10.76 -1.97
N LEU A 86 -0.79 10.08 -1.49
CA LEU A 86 -0.69 9.11 -0.39
C LEU A 86 -0.84 7.70 -0.94
N ILE A 87 0.15 6.84 -0.71
CA ILE A 87 0.09 5.43 -1.08
C ILE A 87 0.04 4.59 0.21
N ASN A 88 -1.16 4.16 0.58
CA ASN A 88 -1.42 3.25 1.67
C ASN A 88 -1.11 1.82 1.22
N ASN A 89 0.18 1.47 1.26
CA ASN A 89 0.66 0.16 0.84
C ASN A 89 0.97 -0.77 2.01
N ALA A 90 1.28 -0.24 3.19
CA ALA A 90 1.54 -1.08 4.35
C ALA A 90 0.34 -1.99 4.66
N GLY A 91 0.61 -3.28 4.72
CA GLY A 91 -0.37 -4.31 5.01
C GLY A 91 0.28 -5.67 5.10
N ASN A 92 -0.38 -6.59 5.77
CA ASN A 92 0.11 -7.95 5.93
C ASN A 92 -1.04 -8.96 6.02
N ALA A 93 -0.67 -10.25 6.01
CA ALA A 93 -1.49 -11.34 6.47
C ALA A 93 -0.70 -12.15 7.51
N HIS A 94 -1.39 -12.73 8.45
CA HIS A 94 -0.86 -13.64 9.46
C HIS A 94 -1.75 -14.87 9.55
N GLY A 95 -1.13 -16.05 9.60
CA GLY A 95 -1.82 -17.32 9.68
C GLY A 95 -2.56 -17.72 8.39
N PHE A 96 -2.98 -18.97 8.35
CA PHE A 96 -3.77 -19.56 7.27
C PHE A 96 -4.51 -20.77 7.83
N ASP A 97 -5.53 -20.50 8.65
CA ASP A 97 -6.22 -21.48 9.49
C ASP A 97 -7.73 -21.37 9.32
N PHE A 98 -8.48 -22.44 9.58
CA PHE A 98 -9.93 -22.36 9.66
C PHE A 98 -10.34 -21.41 10.78
N ILE A 99 -11.55 -20.84 10.71
CA ILE A 99 -11.99 -19.81 11.65
C ILE A 99 -11.98 -20.29 13.10
N HIS A 100 -12.26 -21.57 13.35
CA HIS A 100 -12.26 -22.18 14.67
C HIS A 100 -10.87 -22.62 15.19
N GLU A 101 -9.84 -22.49 14.35
CA GLU A 101 -8.44 -22.82 14.66
C GLU A 101 -7.53 -21.59 14.66
N GLY A 102 -8.08 -20.43 14.31
CA GLY A 102 -7.33 -19.21 14.12
C GLY A 102 -6.74 -18.65 15.43
N ASN A 103 -5.72 -17.83 15.30
CA ASN A 103 -5.03 -17.18 16.41
C ASN A 103 -5.46 -15.71 16.51
N ASP A 104 -5.97 -15.32 17.69
CA ASP A 104 -6.51 -13.97 17.94
C ASP A 104 -5.45 -12.87 17.73
N ASP A 105 -4.20 -13.10 18.15
CA ASP A 105 -3.11 -12.14 17.94
C ASP A 105 -2.82 -11.89 16.46
N ASP A 106 -2.97 -12.92 15.61
CA ASP A 106 -2.80 -12.80 14.17
C ASP A 106 -3.97 -11.99 13.56
N TRP A 107 -5.19 -12.18 14.08
CA TRP A 107 -6.36 -11.41 13.67
C TRP A 107 -6.24 -9.95 14.05
N ASP A 108 -5.86 -9.66 15.30
CA ASP A 108 -5.65 -8.30 15.78
C ASP A 108 -4.60 -7.57 14.94
N LYS A 109 -3.45 -8.20 14.67
CA LYS A 109 -2.41 -7.63 13.80
C LYS A 109 -2.92 -7.29 12.40
N MET A 110 -3.74 -8.15 11.79
CA MET A 110 -4.30 -7.89 10.46
C MET A 110 -5.26 -6.70 10.47
N ILE A 111 -6.15 -6.62 11.46
CA ILE A 111 -7.10 -5.50 11.59
C ILE A 111 -6.37 -4.20 11.94
N ASP A 112 -5.44 -4.25 12.89
CA ASP A 112 -4.70 -3.07 13.34
C ASP A 112 -3.85 -2.45 12.23
N ILE A 113 -3.18 -3.27 11.43
CA ILE A 113 -2.32 -2.77 10.35
C ILE A 113 -3.13 -2.43 9.11
N ASN A 114 -3.95 -3.39 8.59
CA ASN A 114 -4.60 -3.23 7.29
C ASN A 114 -5.75 -2.23 7.33
N VAL A 115 -6.44 -2.09 8.46
CA VAL A 115 -7.63 -1.25 8.61
C VAL A 115 -7.32 0.01 9.44
N LYS A 116 -7.00 -0.15 10.72
CA LYS A 116 -6.78 0.99 11.62
C LYS A 116 -5.56 1.81 11.20
N GLY A 117 -4.45 1.15 10.85
CA GLY A 117 -3.23 1.81 10.40
C GLY A 117 -3.44 2.66 9.15
N LEU A 118 -4.13 2.12 8.15
CA LEU A 118 -4.53 2.87 6.95
C LEU A 118 -5.35 4.12 7.34
N LEU A 119 -6.33 3.97 8.22
CA LEU A 119 -7.18 5.08 8.67
C LEU A 119 -6.38 6.13 9.44
N TYR A 120 -5.44 5.74 10.33
CA TYR A 120 -4.64 6.68 11.10
C TYR A 120 -3.77 7.56 10.21
N VAL A 121 -3.06 6.95 9.25
CA VAL A 121 -2.22 7.69 8.29
C VAL A 121 -3.09 8.59 7.42
N SER A 122 -4.15 8.04 6.82
CA SER A 122 -5.03 8.77 5.92
C SER A 122 -5.63 9.99 6.59
N LYS A 123 -6.14 9.85 7.82
CA LYS A 123 -6.76 10.95 8.56
C LYS A 123 -5.81 12.14 8.75
N GLU A 124 -4.54 11.89 9.04
CA GLU A 124 -3.57 12.99 9.22
C GLU A 124 -3.21 13.68 7.91
N ILE A 125 -3.10 12.93 6.81
CA ILE A 125 -2.74 13.48 5.50
C ILE A 125 -3.92 14.22 4.85
N ILE A 126 -5.12 13.66 4.92
CA ILE A 126 -6.34 14.20 4.32
C ILE A 126 -6.63 15.63 4.82
N LYS A 127 -6.31 15.97 6.07
CA LYS A 127 -6.49 17.32 6.61
C LYS A 127 -5.86 18.42 5.72
N ASN A 128 -4.63 18.18 5.24
CA ASN A 128 -3.96 19.12 4.37
C ASN A 128 -4.46 19.04 2.92
N MET A 129 -4.79 17.84 2.43
CA MET A 129 -5.38 17.68 1.10
C MET A 129 -6.71 18.44 0.98
N VAL A 130 -7.59 18.32 1.99
CA VAL A 130 -8.87 19.07 2.07
C VAL A 130 -8.64 20.58 2.07
N LYS A 131 -7.70 21.05 2.90
CA LYS A 131 -7.35 22.49 2.94
C LYS A 131 -6.85 23.01 1.60
N ASN A 132 -6.06 22.21 0.90
CA ASN A 132 -5.46 22.58 -0.39
C ASN A 132 -6.39 22.28 -1.58
N LYS A 133 -7.51 21.59 -1.36
CA LYS A 133 -8.44 21.10 -2.39
C LYS A 133 -7.71 20.33 -3.51
N ASN A 134 -6.73 19.52 -3.13
CA ASN A 134 -5.93 18.73 -4.06
C ASN A 134 -5.33 17.52 -3.34
N GLY A 135 -5.28 16.39 -4.03
CA GLY A 135 -4.63 15.18 -3.53
C GLY A 135 -5.04 13.93 -4.29
N HIS A 136 -4.25 12.89 -4.15
CA HIS A 136 -4.58 11.56 -4.65
C HIS A 136 -4.23 10.50 -3.61
N ILE A 137 -5.21 9.73 -3.17
CA ILE A 137 -5.04 8.63 -2.22
C ILE A 137 -5.12 7.32 -3.00
N ILE A 138 -4.11 6.47 -2.84
CA ILE A 138 -4.08 5.13 -3.44
C ILE A 138 -4.00 4.11 -2.32
N ASN A 139 -5.03 3.29 -2.20
CA ASN A 139 -5.10 2.21 -1.23
C ASN A 139 -4.75 0.88 -1.91
N ILE A 140 -3.80 0.14 -1.34
CA ILE A 140 -3.48 -1.20 -1.83
C ILE A 140 -4.43 -2.20 -1.16
N GLY A 141 -5.43 -2.58 -1.94
CA GLY A 141 -6.39 -3.63 -1.61
C GLY A 141 -5.82 -5.03 -1.83
N SER A 142 -6.64 -5.89 -2.36
CA SER A 142 -6.31 -7.25 -2.81
C SER A 142 -7.52 -7.84 -3.53
N ILE A 143 -7.34 -8.86 -4.37
CA ILE A 143 -8.45 -9.71 -4.80
C ILE A 143 -9.19 -10.32 -3.58
N ALA A 144 -8.49 -10.54 -2.46
CA ALA A 144 -9.07 -10.96 -1.19
C ALA A 144 -10.07 -9.95 -0.58
N GLY A 145 -10.12 -8.73 -1.08
CA GLY A 145 -11.14 -7.72 -0.75
C GLY A 145 -12.34 -7.73 -1.70
N LYS A 146 -12.36 -8.62 -2.67
CA LYS A 146 -13.44 -8.83 -3.64
C LYS A 146 -14.04 -10.24 -3.54
N GLU A 147 -13.23 -11.21 -3.13
CA GLU A 147 -13.59 -12.62 -3.03
C GLU A 147 -13.00 -13.23 -1.77
N VAL A 148 -13.75 -14.11 -1.13
CA VAL A 148 -13.28 -14.86 0.05
C VAL A 148 -12.75 -16.23 -0.38
N TYR A 149 -11.70 -16.69 0.27
CA TYR A 149 -11.14 -18.03 0.05
C TYR A 149 -10.96 -18.79 1.38
N PRO A 150 -10.96 -20.14 1.34
CA PRO A 150 -10.78 -20.95 2.55
C PRO A 150 -9.53 -20.56 3.33
N LYS A 151 -9.64 -20.50 4.67
CA LYS A 151 -8.57 -20.12 5.61
C LYS A 151 -8.07 -18.67 5.46
N GLY A 152 -8.68 -17.86 4.59
CA GLY A 152 -8.36 -16.45 4.39
C GLY A 152 -9.23 -15.49 5.20
N ASN A 153 -10.12 -15.98 6.03
CA ASN A 153 -11.22 -15.31 6.72
C ASN A 153 -10.94 -13.86 7.16
N VAL A 154 -10.13 -13.63 8.19
CA VAL A 154 -9.86 -12.27 8.72
C VAL A 154 -9.01 -11.43 7.79
N TYR A 155 -8.07 -12.02 7.03
CA TYR A 155 -7.37 -11.28 5.99
C TYR A 155 -8.34 -10.75 4.93
N CYS A 156 -9.25 -11.61 4.43
CA CYS A 156 -10.29 -11.17 3.49
C CYS A 156 -11.14 -10.07 4.12
N ALA A 157 -11.62 -10.25 5.35
CA ALA A 157 -12.41 -9.24 6.06
C ALA A 157 -11.67 -7.90 6.13
N SER A 158 -10.37 -7.89 6.44
CA SER A 158 -9.56 -6.68 6.47
C SER A 158 -9.46 -6.00 5.11
N LYS A 159 -9.40 -6.77 4.01
CA LYS A 159 -9.32 -6.24 2.65
C LYS A 159 -10.68 -5.81 2.09
N PHE A 160 -11.79 -6.45 2.50
CA PHE A 160 -13.14 -5.93 2.27
C PHE A 160 -13.36 -4.61 3.02
N ALA A 161 -12.84 -4.47 4.24
CA ALA A 161 -12.87 -3.20 4.96
C ALA A 161 -12.09 -2.10 4.21
N VAL A 162 -10.92 -2.40 3.63
CA VAL A 162 -10.17 -1.44 2.79
C VAL A 162 -10.99 -1.02 1.57
N ASP A 163 -11.72 -1.95 0.95
CA ASP A 163 -12.61 -1.64 -0.18
C ASP A 163 -13.72 -0.65 0.23
N ALA A 164 -14.44 -0.96 1.30
CA ALA A 164 -15.48 -0.08 1.82
C ALA A 164 -14.94 1.30 2.23
N ILE A 165 -13.77 1.35 2.90
CA ILE A 165 -13.11 2.59 3.29
C ILE A 165 -12.71 3.40 2.04
N SER A 166 -12.20 2.77 0.99
CA SER A 166 -11.82 3.45 -0.25
C SER A 166 -13.04 4.08 -0.94
N GLN A 167 -14.16 3.38 -0.95
CA GLN A 167 -15.44 3.90 -1.47
C GLN A 167 -15.93 5.07 -0.62
N GLY A 168 -15.94 4.94 0.71
CA GLY A 168 -16.32 6.01 1.64
C GLY A 168 -15.44 7.25 1.49
N MET A 169 -14.11 7.09 1.45
CA MET A 169 -13.19 8.19 1.20
C MET A 169 -13.49 8.92 -0.11
N ARG A 170 -13.83 8.19 -1.17
CA ARG A 170 -14.15 8.77 -2.48
C ARG A 170 -15.41 9.63 -2.42
N ILE A 171 -16.43 9.20 -1.68
CA ILE A 171 -17.67 9.96 -1.47
C ILE A 171 -17.39 11.20 -0.63
N ASP A 172 -16.72 11.05 0.52
CA ASP A 172 -16.48 12.12 1.48
C ASP A 172 -15.57 13.24 0.94
N LEU A 173 -14.62 12.86 0.06
CA LEU A 173 -13.58 13.76 -0.44
C LEU A 173 -13.86 14.34 -1.82
N ASN A 174 -14.97 13.96 -2.47
CA ASN A 174 -15.32 14.41 -3.81
C ASN A 174 -15.39 15.95 -3.92
N ASN A 175 -16.00 16.62 -2.95
CA ASN A 175 -16.13 18.08 -2.94
C ASN A 175 -14.79 18.84 -2.75
N TYR A 176 -13.69 18.13 -2.51
CA TYR A 176 -12.37 18.71 -2.26
C TYR A 176 -11.38 18.43 -3.39
N ASN A 177 -11.83 17.96 -4.54
CA ASN A 177 -10.98 17.59 -5.69
C ASN A 177 -9.88 16.57 -5.31
N ILE A 178 -10.18 15.64 -4.41
CA ILE A 178 -9.25 14.59 -3.98
C ILE A 178 -9.65 13.29 -4.68
N LYS A 179 -8.72 12.72 -5.45
CA LYS A 179 -8.91 11.42 -6.09
C LYS A 179 -8.66 10.30 -5.08
N VAL A 180 -9.46 9.24 -5.15
CA VAL A 180 -9.25 8.03 -4.35
C VAL A 180 -9.33 6.81 -5.24
N SER A 181 -8.23 6.08 -5.30
CA SER A 181 -8.07 4.87 -6.11
C SER A 181 -7.76 3.67 -5.23
N GLN A 182 -8.21 2.50 -5.66
CA GLN A 182 -7.85 1.23 -5.04
C GLN A 182 -7.22 0.32 -6.10
N ILE A 183 -6.13 -0.34 -5.72
CA ILE A 183 -5.47 -1.34 -6.56
C ILE A 183 -5.53 -2.67 -5.84
N ASN A 184 -6.09 -3.69 -6.50
CA ASN A 184 -6.35 -5.01 -5.94
C ASN A 184 -5.49 -6.08 -6.63
N PRO A 185 -4.27 -6.31 -6.15
CA PRO A 185 -3.42 -7.35 -6.72
C PRO A 185 -3.94 -8.75 -6.37
N GLY A 186 -3.71 -9.70 -7.28
CA GLY A 186 -3.74 -11.13 -6.98
C GLY A 186 -2.44 -11.59 -6.32
N LEU A 187 -1.93 -12.74 -6.74
CA LEU A 187 -0.70 -13.33 -6.19
C LEU A 187 0.54 -12.56 -6.67
N VAL A 188 1.19 -11.85 -5.75
CA VAL A 188 2.44 -11.10 -5.99
C VAL A 188 3.58 -11.73 -5.21
N LYS A 189 4.65 -12.10 -5.88
CA LYS A 189 5.85 -12.64 -5.23
C LYS A 189 6.63 -11.53 -4.51
N THR A 190 6.50 -11.48 -3.19
CA THR A 190 7.17 -10.52 -2.28
C THR A 190 7.48 -11.20 -0.94
N GLU A 191 7.97 -10.46 0.05
CA GLU A 191 8.12 -10.95 1.44
C GLU A 191 6.76 -11.25 2.12
N PHE A 192 5.63 -10.95 1.49
CA PHE A 192 4.29 -11.10 2.08
C PHE A 192 4.01 -12.53 2.54
N SER A 193 4.32 -13.54 1.72
CA SER A 193 4.11 -14.94 2.06
C SER A 193 5.00 -15.39 3.23
N LEU A 194 6.23 -14.89 3.33
CA LEU A 194 7.11 -15.14 4.48
C LEU A 194 6.50 -14.61 5.78
N VAL A 195 5.97 -13.38 5.75
CA VAL A 195 5.29 -12.78 6.92
C VAL A 195 4.07 -13.60 7.31
N ARG A 196 3.24 -13.97 6.33
CA ARG A 196 2.01 -14.76 6.53
C ARG A 196 2.29 -16.08 7.22
N PHE A 197 3.34 -16.76 6.81
CA PHE A 197 3.72 -18.07 7.33
C PHE A 197 4.80 -18.00 8.42
N LYS A 198 4.95 -16.86 9.10
CA LYS A 198 5.84 -16.69 10.27
C LYS A 198 7.29 -17.12 9.98
N ASN A 199 7.81 -16.76 8.80
CA ASN A 199 9.14 -17.08 8.25
C ASN A 199 9.35 -18.55 7.84
N ASP A 200 8.30 -19.34 7.72
CA ASP A 200 8.37 -20.66 7.07
C ASP A 200 8.60 -20.45 5.55
N SER A 201 9.87 -20.53 5.16
CA SER A 201 10.30 -20.25 3.78
C SER A 201 9.82 -21.32 2.79
N GLU A 202 9.74 -22.56 3.22
CA GLU A 202 9.29 -23.66 2.35
C GLU A 202 7.81 -23.49 2.03
N ARG A 203 6.99 -23.28 3.04
CA ARG A 203 5.56 -23.01 2.86
C ARG A 203 5.32 -21.73 2.06
N ALA A 204 6.12 -20.70 2.25
CA ALA A 204 6.01 -19.45 1.49
C ALA A 204 6.30 -19.64 -0.01
N LYS A 205 7.23 -20.52 -0.37
CA LYS A 205 7.57 -20.86 -1.77
C LYS A 205 6.43 -21.58 -2.47
N THR A 206 5.78 -22.56 -1.79
CA THR A 206 4.70 -23.36 -2.41
C THR A 206 3.51 -22.53 -2.88
N VAL A 207 3.33 -21.30 -2.37
CA VAL A 207 2.26 -20.40 -2.85
C VAL A 207 2.35 -20.15 -4.35
N TYR A 208 3.56 -20.14 -4.90
CA TYR A 208 3.82 -19.75 -6.30
C TYR A 208 4.21 -20.94 -7.19
N ASP A 209 4.20 -22.17 -6.67
CA ASP A 209 4.60 -23.35 -7.43
C ASP A 209 3.69 -23.56 -8.65
N GLY A 210 4.31 -23.90 -9.77
CA GLY A 210 3.64 -24.17 -11.03
C GLY A 210 2.98 -22.95 -11.69
N MET A 211 3.31 -21.72 -11.26
CA MET A 211 2.78 -20.49 -11.90
C MET A 211 3.82 -19.38 -11.97
N ASN A 212 3.59 -18.43 -12.87
CA ASN A 212 4.33 -17.18 -12.91
C ASN A 212 3.50 -16.07 -12.20
N PRO A 213 3.81 -15.71 -10.93
CA PRO A 213 3.07 -14.68 -10.20
C PRO A 213 3.41 -13.28 -10.70
N LEU A 214 2.61 -12.28 -10.30
CA LEU A 214 3.03 -10.88 -10.40
C LEU A 214 4.29 -10.67 -9.56
N ILE A 215 5.09 -9.69 -9.96
CA ILE A 215 6.17 -9.15 -9.14
C ILE A 215 5.82 -7.74 -8.66
N ALA A 216 6.54 -7.26 -7.67
CA ALA A 216 6.28 -5.95 -7.07
C ALA A 216 6.28 -4.81 -8.10
N LYS A 217 7.12 -4.91 -9.13
CA LYS A 217 7.20 -3.93 -10.22
C LYS A 217 5.90 -3.84 -11.02
N ASP A 218 5.22 -4.95 -11.29
CA ASP A 218 3.97 -4.94 -12.05
C ASP A 218 2.89 -4.11 -11.34
N VAL A 219 2.83 -4.21 -10.01
CA VAL A 219 1.89 -3.40 -9.20
C VAL A 219 2.32 -1.94 -9.16
N ALA A 220 3.62 -1.67 -9.06
CA ALA A 220 4.18 -0.31 -9.07
C ALA A 220 3.89 0.42 -10.40
N GLU A 221 3.94 -0.28 -11.53
CA GLU A 221 3.58 0.28 -12.84
C GLU A 221 2.10 0.69 -12.90
N ILE A 222 1.21 -0.12 -12.34
CA ILE A 222 -0.21 0.24 -12.23
C ILE A 222 -0.41 1.44 -11.29
N ILE A 223 0.29 1.50 -10.16
CA ILE A 223 0.25 2.67 -9.28
C ILE A 223 0.68 3.92 -10.06
N ASN A 224 1.78 3.85 -10.80
CA ASN A 224 2.27 4.95 -11.62
C ASN A 224 1.27 5.34 -12.72
N TYR A 225 0.65 4.38 -13.41
CA TYR A 225 -0.40 4.64 -14.39
C TYR A 225 -1.58 5.40 -13.79
N VAL A 226 -2.06 4.97 -12.62
CA VAL A 226 -3.17 5.61 -11.90
C VAL A 226 -2.83 7.04 -11.48
N ILE A 227 -1.62 7.26 -10.96
CA ILE A 227 -1.15 8.60 -10.56
C ILE A 227 -1.12 9.56 -11.76
N ASN A 228 -0.77 9.05 -12.94
CA ASN A 228 -0.63 9.83 -14.17
C ASN A 228 -1.94 10.02 -14.94
N SER A 229 -3.05 9.53 -14.43
CA SER A 229 -4.36 9.77 -15.06
C SER A 229 -4.66 11.28 -15.14
N PRO A 230 -5.34 11.76 -16.19
CA PRO A 230 -5.75 13.16 -16.31
C PRO A 230 -6.44 13.68 -15.05
N GLU A 231 -6.39 14.99 -14.82
CA GLU A 231 -6.90 15.60 -13.59
C GLU A 231 -8.39 15.28 -13.36
N ASN A 232 -9.18 15.30 -14.40
CA ASN A 232 -10.61 14.99 -14.39
C ASN A 232 -10.93 13.49 -14.35
N VAL A 233 -9.91 12.61 -14.39
CA VAL A 233 -10.09 11.16 -14.38
C VAL A 233 -9.71 10.58 -13.03
N ASN A 234 -10.66 9.95 -12.36
CA ASN A 234 -10.42 9.16 -11.17
C ASN A 234 -10.60 7.67 -11.50
N ILE A 235 -9.51 6.94 -11.61
CA ILE A 235 -9.53 5.48 -11.76
C ILE A 235 -9.83 4.90 -10.37
N SER A 236 -11.07 4.54 -10.14
CA SER A 236 -11.58 4.24 -8.79
C SER A 236 -11.11 2.90 -8.25
N ASP A 237 -11.02 1.89 -9.12
CA ASP A 237 -10.72 0.51 -8.73
C ASP A 237 -10.06 -0.24 -9.89
N ILE A 238 -8.95 -0.94 -9.61
CA ILE A 238 -8.26 -1.80 -10.57
C ILE A 238 -7.91 -3.12 -9.89
N THR A 239 -8.36 -4.22 -10.47
CA THR A 239 -7.88 -5.56 -10.11
C THR A 239 -6.88 -6.05 -11.14
N ILE A 240 -5.70 -6.49 -10.67
CA ILE A 240 -4.66 -7.06 -11.53
C ILE A 240 -4.28 -8.45 -11.03
N LEU A 241 -4.24 -9.40 -11.95
CA LEU A 241 -4.00 -10.81 -11.65
C LEU A 241 -2.85 -11.33 -12.50
N PRO A 242 -2.07 -12.31 -11.99
CA PRO A 242 -1.24 -13.12 -12.87
C PRO A 242 -2.10 -13.76 -13.96
N LYS A 243 -1.58 -13.92 -15.16
CA LYS A 243 -2.32 -14.57 -16.26
C LYS A 243 -2.85 -15.97 -15.89
N ALA A 244 -2.17 -16.65 -14.96
CA ALA A 244 -2.56 -17.96 -14.49
C ALA A 244 -3.66 -17.95 -13.41
N GLN A 245 -4.00 -16.78 -12.83
CA GLN A 245 -4.98 -16.64 -11.76
C GLN A 245 -6.29 -16.07 -12.33
N ALA A 246 -7.38 -16.81 -12.22
CA ALA A 246 -8.71 -16.35 -12.66
C ALA A 246 -9.56 -15.80 -11.52
N SER A 247 -9.35 -16.29 -10.28
CA SER A 247 -10.04 -15.83 -9.06
C SER A 247 -9.15 -16.03 -7.83
N SER A 248 -9.66 -15.73 -6.65
CA SER A 248 -8.93 -15.96 -5.41
C SER A 248 -8.60 -17.45 -5.16
N THR A 249 -9.36 -18.36 -5.77
CA THR A 249 -9.26 -19.82 -5.59
C THR A 249 -8.89 -20.58 -6.85
N VAL A 250 -9.06 -19.98 -8.02
CA VAL A 250 -8.82 -20.65 -9.31
C VAL A 250 -7.49 -20.17 -9.89
N VAL A 251 -6.48 -21.04 -9.81
CA VAL A 251 -5.13 -20.78 -10.33
C VAL A 251 -4.70 -21.96 -11.19
N LYS A 252 -4.35 -21.69 -12.46
CA LYS A 252 -3.76 -22.70 -13.35
C LYS A 252 -2.30 -22.92 -12.94
N ARG A 253 -1.99 -24.14 -12.54
CA ARG A 253 -0.61 -24.57 -12.22
C ARG A 253 -0.13 -25.56 -13.27
N VAL A 254 1.13 -25.43 -13.64
CA VAL A 254 1.80 -26.36 -14.57
C VAL A 254 2.71 -27.22 -13.70
N ASN A 255 2.57 -28.54 -13.81
CA ASN A 255 3.44 -29.53 -13.13
C ASN A 255 4.81 -29.54 -13.76
#